data_22f4293151b296dba523e2847f380340
#
_entry.id   22f4293151b296dba523e2847f380340
#
_cell.length_a   1.000
_cell.length_b   1.000
_cell.length_c   1.000
_cell.angle_alpha   90.00
_cell.angle_beta   90.00
_cell.angle_gamma   90.00
#
_symmetry.space_group_name_H-M   'P 1'
#
loop_
_entity.id
_entity.type
_entity.pdbx_description
1 polymer ?
#
loop_
_entity_poly.entity_id
_entity_poly.type
_entity_poly.pdbx_seq_one_letter_code
_entity_poly.pdbx_strand_id
1 'polypeptide(L)'
;MAMIPSRDTTVLSATSTDILNAIRNSLGGGYATSVPIADGSDANLQRIGTAIIGNADIRNQFVGMLNAIGLTIIKSAIYYNEWADAKLGTMEYGEIAREAFVEIVMPHLYNPNAGADEYFAWDKPKVEEALHFINYKTFYKIPISRFELRKAFSYASGVEDLLSNLISRAEVSEQYDEYLAMRYIVARNIVDGHAKINHIDVITKDNALDVAEDILAISDDLDFMSRDYNAAGVLRTFPKSEQWVIMTPRAKAVQNVNVLANAFNLNKVEWSGVQKRFDRLVPTEEEYERMEQLFTDKNWYRRFTSDEETFLNTISIMMMSKDKLMVLDTVIESESANIGETMMQFFWYHHHKIMSDSPFGMLIAFSTAEMTVTAVTINPASVTQYKKGQSYQFTATVTGSVGIDKSVTWEISGENSPNTYINENGLLYIAPDENAATITVRAVANQDGTTAKTASVTLA
;
A
#
# COMPACT_ATOMS: atom_id res chain seq x y z
N MET A 1 -2.70 4.76 -30.37
CA MET A 1 -1.91 3.55 -30.28
C MET A 1 -0.44 4.01 -30.19
N ALA A 2 0.04 4.33 -28.99
CA ALA A 2 1.44 4.67 -28.80
C ALA A 2 2.23 3.36 -28.92
N MET A 3 3.04 3.24 -29.97
CA MET A 3 4.03 2.17 -30.04
C MET A 3 4.92 2.30 -28.81
N ILE A 4 4.88 1.29 -27.93
CA ILE A 4 5.98 1.05 -27.02
C ILE A 4 7.18 0.85 -27.92
N PRO A 5 8.26 1.67 -27.82
CA PRO A 5 9.45 1.43 -28.59
C PRO A 5 9.87 0.00 -28.29
N SER A 6 10.08 -0.81 -29.36
CA SER A 6 10.70 -2.11 -29.21
C SER A 6 11.97 -1.84 -28.39
N ARG A 7 12.01 -2.31 -27.15
CA ARG A 7 13.27 -2.43 -26.45
C ARG A 7 14.09 -3.33 -27.35
N ASP A 8 15.08 -2.75 -28.00
CA ASP A 8 16.24 -3.52 -28.46
C ASP A 8 16.72 -4.25 -27.22
N THR A 9 16.23 -5.46 -27.03
CA THR A 9 16.81 -6.45 -26.16
C THR A 9 18.10 -6.93 -26.85
N THR A 10 19.05 -6.05 -27.03
CA THR A 10 20.42 -6.46 -26.83
C THR A 10 20.51 -6.80 -25.37
N VAL A 11 20.11 -8.02 -25.05
CA VAL A 11 20.54 -8.69 -23.84
C VAL A 11 22.06 -8.55 -23.91
N LEU A 12 22.60 -7.63 -23.13
CA LEU A 12 24.01 -7.65 -22.75
C LEU A 12 24.13 -8.92 -21.91
N SER A 13 24.28 -10.06 -22.56
CA SER A 13 24.71 -11.30 -21.95
C SER A 13 26.18 -11.08 -21.61
N ALA A 14 26.42 -10.43 -20.46
CA ALA A 14 27.75 -10.33 -19.92
C ALA A 14 28.22 -11.77 -19.65
N THR A 15 29.21 -12.22 -20.39
CA THR A 15 29.79 -13.55 -20.19
C THR A 15 30.58 -13.60 -18.88
N SER A 16 30.82 -14.79 -18.34
CA SER A 16 31.72 -14.95 -17.18
C SER A 16 33.06 -14.24 -17.36
N THR A 17 33.57 -14.23 -18.60
CA THR A 17 34.79 -13.52 -18.97
C THR A 17 34.66 -12.01 -18.79
N ASP A 18 33.54 -11.44 -19.25
CA ASP A 18 33.29 -10.00 -19.15
C ASP A 18 33.15 -9.58 -17.68
N ILE A 19 32.42 -10.36 -16.88
CA ILE A 19 32.21 -10.12 -15.43
C ILE A 19 33.56 -10.17 -14.70
N LEU A 20 34.36 -11.20 -14.93
CA LEU A 20 35.66 -11.37 -14.27
C LEU A 20 36.64 -10.24 -14.65
N ASN A 21 36.68 -9.84 -15.91
CA ASN A 21 37.54 -8.76 -16.37
C ASN A 21 37.04 -7.39 -15.86
N ALA A 22 35.74 -7.17 -15.79
CA ALA A 22 35.17 -5.95 -15.21
C ALA A 22 35.53 -5.82 -13.72
N ILE A 23 35.38 -6.90 -12.94
CA ILE A 23 35.79 -6.95 -11.54
C ILE A 23 37.28 -6.68 -11.40
N ARG A 24 38.12 -7.34 -12.21
CA ARG A 24 39.55 -7.15 -12.20
C ARG A 24 39.97 -5.71 -12.49
N ASN A 25 39.36 -5.09 -13.46
CA ASN A 25 39.62 -3.70 -13.83
C ASN A 25 39.16 -2.69 -12.76
N SER A 26 38.03 -2.96 -12.12
CA SER A 26 37.47 -2.11 -11.08
C SER A 26 38.28 -2.15 -9.78
N LEU A 27 38.73 -3.34 -9.36
CA LEU A 27 39.54 -3.50 -8.15
C LEU A 27 40.99 -3.06 -8.32
N GLY A 28 41.57 -3.22 -9.51
CA GLY A 28 42.93 -2.78 -9.83
C GLY A 28 44.01 -3.34 -8.88
N GLY A 29 45.14 -2.64 -8.75
CA GLY A 29 46.15 -2.84 -7.72
C GLY A 29 46.60 -4.31 -7.48
N GLY A 30 46.61 -4.72 -6.21
CA GLY A 30 47.01 -6.08 -5.81
C GLY A 30 46.12 -7.19 -6.35
N TYR A 31 44.83 -6.93 -6.53
CA TYR A 31 43.89 -7.88 -7.14
C TYR A 31 44.26 -8.15 -8.60
N ALA A 32 44.44 -7.11 -9.39
CA ALA A 32 44.76 -7.22 -10.79
C ALA A 32 46.12 -7.86 -11.08
N THR A 33 47.04 -7.75 -10.12
CA THR A 33 48.37 -8.41 -10.23
C THR A 33 48.28 -9.92 -9.91
N SER A 34 47.38 -10.30 -9.02
CA SER A 34 47.28 -11.70 -8.53
C SER A 34 46.28 -12.52 -9.36
N VAL A 35 45.29 -11.90 -9.97
CA VAL A 35 44.24 -12.57 -10.76
C VAL A 35 44.51 -12.36 -12.25
N PRO A 36 44.72 -13.45 -13.07
CA PRO A 36 44.89 -13.32 -14.50
C PRO A 36 43.71 -12.68 -15.24
N ILE A 37 43.97 -12.18 -16.45
CA ILE A 37 42.89 -11.74 -17.36
C ILE A 37 42.12 -12.98 -17.80
N ALA A 38 40.76 -12.88 -17.77
CA ALA A 38 39.90 -13.94 -18.25
C ALA A 38 39.90 -13.98 -19.79
N ASP A 39 40.15 -15.15 -20.37
CA ASP A 39 40.14 -15.40 -21.81
C ASP A 39 39.03 -16.34 -22.27
N GLY A 40 38.20 -16.82 -21.32
CA GLY A 40 37.07 -17.70 -21.58
C GLY A 40 37.42 -19.18 -21.70
N SER A 41 38.70 -19.57 -21.62
CA SER A 41 39.09 -21.00 -21.60
C SER A 41 38.91 -21.57 -20.21
N ASP A 42 38.46 -22.84 -20.11
CA ASP A 42 38.28 -23.53 -18.84
C ASP A 42 39.57 -23.61 -18.00
N ALA A 43 40.71 -23.78 -18.66
CA ALA A 43 42.01 -23.81 -17.97
C ALA A 43 42.36 -22.44 -17.34
N ASN A 44 42.05 -21.34 -18.00
CA ASN A 44 42.26 -19.98 -17.50
C ASN A 44 41.27 -19.68 -16.36
N LEU A 45 40.02 -20.04 -16.50
CA LEU A 45 39.00 -19.87 -15.46
C LEU A 45 39.37 -20.64 -14.19
N GLN A 46 39.87 -21.86 -14.30
CA GLN A 46 40.38 -22.64 -13.15
C GLN A 46 41.60 -21.98 -12.46
N ARG A 47 42.49 -21.35 -13.23
CA ARG A 47 43.63 -20.58 -12.68
C ARG A 47 43.14 -19.33 -11.95
N ILE A 48 42.18 -18.61 -12.52
CA ILE A 48 41.51 -17.45 -11.88
C ILE A 48 40.83 -17.90 -10.59
N GLY A 49 40.05 -18.98 -10.62
CA GLY A 49 39.42 -19.58 -9.46
C GLY A 49 40.39 -19.95 -8.35
N THR A 50 41.53 -20.55 -8.73
CA THR A 50 42.59 -20.89 -7.79
C THR A 50 43.22 -19.67 -7.13
N ALA A 51 43.46 -18.60 -7.89
CA ALA A 51 44.00 -17.34 -7.36
C ALA A 51 43.01 -16.66 -6.39
N ILE A 52 41.71 -16.62 -6.76
CA ILE A 52 40.67 -16.01 -5.92
C ILE A 52 40.42 -16.83 -4.66
N ILE A 53 40.25 -18.13 -4.77
CA ILE A 53 39.91 -19.00 -3.62
C ILE A 53 41.08 -19.20 -2.67
N GLY A 54 42.30 -19.23 -3.21
CA GLY A 54 43.54 -19.46 -2.46
C GLY A 54 43.96 -18.33 -1.53
N ASN A 55 43.51 -17.08 -1.81
CA ASN A 55 43.83 -15.90 -1.00
C ASN A 55 42.56 -15.30 -0.39
N ALA A 56 42.55 -15.15 0.96
CA ALA A 56 41.39 -14.63 1.66
C ALA A 56 41.03 -13.19 1.29
N ASP A 57 42.05 -12.33 1.14
CA ASP A 57 41.80 -10.90 0.83
C ASP A 57 41.27 -10.73 -0.61
N ILE A 58 41.85 -11.47 -1.56
CA ILE A 58 41.42 -11.45 -2.97
C ILE A 58 39.99 -12.00 -3.08
N ARG A 59 39.70 -13.06 -2.35
CA ARG A 59 38.36 -13.65 -2.31
C ARG A 59 37.32 -12.65 -1.73
N ASN A 60 37.64 -11.98 -0.63
CA ASN A 60 36.75 -11.00 -0.01
C ASN A 60 36.50 -9.81 -0.95
N GLN A 61 37.53 -9.32 -1.63
CA GLN A 61 37.38 -8.26 -2.65
C GLN A 61 36.53 -8.72 -3.82
N PHE A 62 36.73 -9.92 -4.35
CA PHE A 62 35.93 -10.51 -5.41
C PHE A 62 34.45 -10.62 -5.03
N VAL A 63 34.17 -11.13 -3.85
CA VAL A 63 32.81 -11.30 -3.37
C VAL A 63 32.14 -9.95 -3.08
N GLY A 64 32.87 -8.99 -2.53
CA GLY A 64 32.35 -7.62 -2.34
C GLY A 64 31.95 -6.99 -3.69
N MET A 65 32.75 -7.21 -4.75
CA MET A 65 32.41 -6.74 -6.09
C MET A 65 31.25 -7.52 -6.71
N LEU A 66 31.13 -8.81 -6.51
CA LEU A 66 29.97 -9.59 -6.94
C LEU A 66 28.70 -9.03 -6.33
N ASN A 67 28.75 -8.68 -5.05
CA ASN A 67 27.64 -8.08 -4.34
C ASN A 67 27.26 -6.71 -4.91
N ALA A 68 28.26 -5.85 -5.18
CA ALA A 68 28.02 -4.53 -5.80
C ALA A 68 27.48 -4.63 -7.23
N ILE A 69 27.98 -5.58 -8.04
CA ILE A 69 27.46 -5.87 -9.38
C ILE A 69 26.01 -6.39 -9.28
N GLY A 70 25.76 -7.22 -8.29
CA GLY A 70 24.46 -7.75 -7.97
C GLY A 70 23.41 -6.66 -7.83
N LEU A 71 23.67 -5.66 -7.03
CA LEU A 71 22.77 -4.53 -6.83
C LEU A 71 22.51 -3.70 -8.13
N THR A 72 23.40 -3.81 -9.10
CA THR A 72 23.32 -3.00 -10.36
C THR A 72 22.61 -3.72 -11.50
N ILE A 73 22.68 -5.05 -11.58
CA ILE A 73 22.22 -5.86 -12.73
C ILE A 73 20.77 -6.34 -12.61
N ILE A 74 20.18 -6.25 -11.42
CA ILE A 74 18.94 -6.95 -11.08
C ILE A 74 17.68 -6.23 -11.57
N LYS A 75 17.47 -6.18 -12.86
CA LYS A 75 16.16 -5.82 -13.43
C LYS A 75 15.47 -6.98 -14.17
N SER A 76 16.00 -8.18 -14.11
CA SER A 76 15.43 -9.37 -14.75
C SER A 76 14.92 -10.40 -13.72
N ALA A 77 14.25 -9.95 -12.66
CA ALA A 77 13.61 -10.84 -11.72
C ALA A 77 12.54 -11.70 -12.43
N ILE A 78 12.48 -12.97 -12.08
CA ILE A 78 11.46 -13.92 -12.58
C ILE A 78 10.07 -13.51 -12.10
N TYR A 79 9.98 -12.82 -10.97
CA TYR A 79 8.77 -12.24 -10.40
C TYR A 79 8.87 -10.72 -10.42
N TYR A 80 7.79 -10.07 -10.83
CA TYR A 80 7.65 -8.63 -10.80
C TYR A 80 6.38 -8.26 -10.02
N ASN A 81 6.51 -7.36 -9.03
CA ASN A 81 5.38 -6.85 -8.29
C ASN A 81 4.51 -5.96 -9.20
N GLU A 82 3.30 -6.42 -9.53
CA GLU A 82 2.37 -5.65 -10.39
C GLU A 82 1.96 -4.30 -9.78
N TRP A 83 2.10 -4.15 -8.46
CA TRP A 83 1.76 -2.92 -7.74
C TRP A 83 2.99 -2.04 -7.45
N ALA A 84 4.16 -2.38 -7.99
CA ALA A 84 5.40 -1.62 -7.78
C ALA A 84 5.28 -0.14 -8.19
N ASP A 85 4.38 0.21 -9.11
CA ASP A 85 4.13 1.61 -9.51
C ASP A 85 3.50 2.46 -8.38
N ALA A 86 3.04 1.85 -7.28
CA ALA A 86 2.57 2.55 -6.07
C ALA A 86 3.72 3.05 -5.20
N LYS A 87 4.96 2.60 -5.44
CA LYS A 87 6.13 3.09 -4.69
C LYS A 87 6.37 4.56 -4.97
N LEU A 88 6.52 5.34 -3.91
CA LEU A 88 6.77 6.78 -3.99
C LEU A 88 8.24 7.12 -4.18
N GLY A 89 9.16 6.17 -3.90
CA GLY A 89 10.60 6.38 -4.07
C GLY A 89 11.41 5.96 -2.85
N THR A 90 12.53 6.65 -2.64
CA THR A 90 13.46 6.40 -1.53
C THR A 90 13.53 7.61 -0.60
N MET A 91 13.69 7.36 0.68
CA MET A 91 13.87 8.35 1.75
C MET A 91 15.11 8.03 2.56
N GLU A 92 15.73 9.03 3.18
CA GLU A 92 16.85 8.79 4.08
C GLU A 92 16.40 8.05 5.35
N TYR A 93 17.29 7.21 5.88
CA TYR A 93 17.00 6.43 7.08
C TYR A 93 16.76 7.33 8.30
N GLY A 94 15.75 6.99 9.09
CA GLY A 94 15.38 7.70 10.31
C GLY A 94 14.39 8.84 10.11
N GLU A 95 13.98 9.13 8.89
CA GLU A 95 12.96 10.12 8.62
C GLU A 95 11.55 9.58 8.85
N ILE A 96 10.64 10.50 9.13
CA ILE A 96 9.20 10.24 9.21
C ILE A 96 8.57 10.86 7.97
N ALA A 97 7.84 10.07 7.20
CA ALA A 97 7.04 10.60 6.10
C ALA A 97 5.80 11.28 6.66
N ARG A 98 5.55 12.51 6.25
CA ARG A 98 4.40 13.31 6.63
C ARG A 98 3.56 13.61 5.41
N GLU A 99 2.31 13.23 5.47
CA GLU A 99 1.29 13.64 4.54
C GLU A 99 0.44 14.75 5.15
N ALA A 100 0.11 15.78 4.39
CA ALA A 100 -0.78 16.85 4.83
C ALA A 100 -1.78 17.16 3.72
N PHE A 101 -3.04 17.21 4.08
CA PHE A 101 -4.13 17.62 3.19
C PHE A 101 -4.74 18.93 3.69
N VAL A 102 -4.85 19.91 2.81
CA VAL A 102 -5.44 21.22 3.11
C VAL A 102 -6.78 21.30 2.37
N GLU A 103 -7.87 21.44 3.11
CA GLU A 103 -9.20 21.59 2.52
C GLU A 103 -9.37 22.94 1.83
N ILE A 104 -10.33 23.00 0.91
CA ILE A 104 -10.73 24.24 0.24
C ILE A 104 -11.33 25.23 1.25
N VAL A 105 -11.03 26.51 1.05
CA VAL A 105 -11.54 27.59 1.92
C VAL A 105 -12.96 27.95 1.53
N MET A 106 -13.81 28.24 2.51
CA MET A 106 -15.17 28.69 2.29
C MET A 106 -15.18 30.13 1.71
N PRO A 107 -16.00 30.42 0.69
CA PRO A 107 -16.16 31.77 0.18
C PRO A 107 -16.94 32.64 1.16
N HIS A 108 -16.58 33.91 1.27
CA HIS A 108 -17.33 34.91 2.02
C HIS A 108 -18.22 35.76 1.08
N LEU A 109 -19.41 36.10 1.57
CA LEU A 109 -20.26 37.02 0.85
C LEU A 109 -19.61 38.43 0.86
N TYR A 110 -19.49 39.03 -0.32
CA TYR A 110 -19.01 40.41 -0.40
C TYR A 110 -19.98 41.39 0.31
N ASN A 111 -19.49 42.03 1.38
CA ASN A 111 -20.25 43.03 2.14
C ASN A 111 -19.49 44.38 2.09
N PRO A 112 -19.96 45.38 1.30
CA PRO A 112 -19.28 46.66 1.20
C PRO A 112 -19.33 47.47 2.49
N ASN A 113 -20.22 47.12 3.43
CA ASN A 113 -20.36 47.77 4.72
C ASN A 113 -19.85 46.94 5.89
N ALA A 114 -18.98 45.96 5.63
CA ALA A 114 -18.38 45.11 6.65
C ALA A 114 -17.64 45.93 7.71
N GLY A 115 -17.80 45.56 8.97
CA GLY A 115 -17.05 46.13 10.10
C GLY A 115 -15.64 45.58 10.21
N ALA A 116 -14.83 46.21 11.10
CA ALA A 116 -13.45 45.77 11.33
C ALA A 116 -13.37 44.32 11.78
N ASP A 117 -14.31 43.83 12.55
CA ASP A 117 -14.38 42.43 13.04
C ASP A 117 -14.59 41.44 11.91
N GLU A 118 -15.32 41.82 10.86
CA GLU A 118 -15.58 41.00 9.69
C GLU A 118 -14.36 41.01 8.71
N TYR A 119 -13.67 42.15 8.57
CA TYR A 119 -12.46 42.28 7.75
C TYR A 119 -11.27 41.51 8.30
N PHE A 120 -11.19 41.38 9.61
CA PHE A 120 -10.09 40.68 10.30
C PHE A 120 -10.49 39.32 10.89
N ALA A 121 -11.67 38.80 10.50
CA ALA A 121 -12.07 37.43 10.84
C ALA A 121 -11.04 36.44 10.30
N TRP A 122 -10.49 35.62 11.18
CA TRP A 122 -9.46 34.66 10.81
C TRP A 122 -10.06 33.28 10.54
N ASP A 123 -10.24 32.98 9.28
CA ASP A 123 -10.58 31.63 8.82
C ASP A 123 -9.31 30.79 8.70
N LYS A 124 -9.25 29.75 9.49
CA LYS A 124 -8.18 28.76 9.36
C LYS A 124 -8.63 27.65 8.44
N PRO A 125 -7.90 27.35 7.35
CA PRO A 125 -8.20 26.17 6.56
C PRO A 125 -8.07 24.91 7.44
N LYS A 126 -8.95 23.95 7.26
CA LYS A 126 -8.86 22.66 7.91
C LYS A 126 -7.67 21.93 7.29
N VAL A 127 -6.73 21.50 8.12
CA VAL A 127 -5.55 20.72 7.72
C VAL A 127 -5.60 19.39 8.43
N GLU A 128 -5.62 18.32 7.65
CA GLU A 128 -5.51 16.96 8.15
C GLU A 128 -4.09 16.43 7.86
N GLU A 129 -3.52 15.71 8.82
CA GLU A 129 -2.15 15.20 8.73
C GLU A 129 -2.08 13.71 9.07
N ALA A 130 -1.26 12.98 8.31
CA ALA A 130 -0.90 11.62 8.59
C ALA A 130 0.62 11.47 8.71
N LEU A 131 1.08 10.68 9.67
CA LEU A 131 2.49 10.40 9.91
C LEU A 131 2.77 8.91 9.66
N HIS A 132 3.79 8.64 8.86
CA HIS A 132 4.18 7.30 8.49
C HIS A 132 5.59 6.99 9.00
N PHE A 133 5.75 5.83 9.63
CA PHE A 133 6.98 5.41 10.28
C PHE A 133 7.54 4.15 9.62
N ILE A 134 8.85 3.94 9.76
CA ILE A 134 9.49 2.70 9.29
C ILE A 134 8.97 1.53 10.12
N ASN A 135 8.19 0.65 9.49
CA ASN A 135 7.56 -0.52 10.11
C ASN A 135 7.96 -1.85 9.46
N TYR A 136 8.64 -1.80 8.34
CA TYR A 136 9.16 -2.96 7.62
C TYR A 136 10.70 -2.93 7.70
N LYS A 137 11.29 -3.89 8.43
CA LYS A 137 12.74 -4.00 8.62
C LYS A 137 13.15 -5.46 8.46
N THR A 138 13.59 -5.81 7.27
CA THR A 138 13.97 -7.17 6.93
C THR A 138 15.39 -7.27 6.39
N PHE A 139 15.94 -8.46 6.42
CA PHE A 139 17.11 -8.82 5.67
C PHE A 139 16.98 -10.23 5.11
N TYR A 140 17.56 -10.43 3.93
CA TYR A 140 17.63 -11.74 3.29
C TYR A 140 19.03 -12.27 3.41
N LYS A 141 19.17 -13.48 4.01
CA LYS A 141 20.45 -14.12 4.24
C LYS A 141 20.69 -15.19 3.20
N ILE A 142 21.74 -15.04 2.41
CA ILE A 142 22.14 -16.00 1.38
C ILE A 142 23.52 -16.55 1.71
N PRO A 143 23.61 -17.82 2.14
CA PRO A 143 24.89 -18.48 2.37
C PRO A 143 25.44 -19.05 1.06
N ILE A 144 26.76 -18.91 0.84
CA ILE A 144 27.48 -19.55 -0.25
C ILE A 144 28.61 -20.38 0.34
N SER A 145 28.68 -21.65 -0.05
CA SER A 145 29.80 -22.49 0.32
C SER A 145 31.01 -22.25 -0.60
N ARG A 146 32.24 -22.45 -0.08
CA ARG A 146 33.44 -22.42 -0.92
C ARG A 146 33.42 -23.49 -2.02
N PHE A 147 32.66 -24.57 -1.84
CA PHE A 147 32.51 -25.60 -2.85
C PHE A 147 31.66 -25.11 -4.03
N GLU A 148 30.59 -24.35 -3.77
CA GLU A 148 29.76 -23.72 -4.81
C GLU A 148 30.57 -22.69 -5.59
N LEU A 149 31.36 -21.86 -4.87
CA LEU A 149 32.23 -20.90 -5.52
C LEU A 149 33.29 -21.61 -6.39
N ARG A 150 33.87 -22.69 -5.90
CA ARG A 150 34.82 -23.49 -6.69
C ARG A 150 34.18 -24.14 -7.91
N LYS A 151 32.93 -24.62 -7.78
CA LYS A 151 32.17 -25.19 -8.88
C LYS A 151 31.89 -24.12 -9.97
N ALA A 152 31.59 -22.89 -9.57
CA ALA A 152 31.37 -21.79 -10.51
C ALA A 152 32.60 -21.51 -11.41
N PHE A 153 33.81 -21.73 -10.92
CA PHE A 153 35.01 -21.58 -11.72
C PHE A 153 35.40 -22.85 -12.52
N SER A 154 34.56 -23.87 -12.52
CA SER A 154 34.89 -25.13 -13.22
C SER A 154 34.41 -25.14 -14.68
N TYR A 155 33.53 -24.21 -15.09
CA TYR A 155 32.98 -24.11 -16.46
C TYR A 155 32.64 -22.67 -16.81
N ALA A 156 32.57 -22.38 -18.11
CA ALA A 156 32.50 -21.01 -18.64
C ALA A 156 31.33 -20.17 -18.17
N SER A 157 30.14 -20.75 -18.00
CA SER A 157 28.93 -20.01 -17.53
C SER A 157 28.76 -20.05 -16.01
N GLY A 158 29.64 -20.73 -15.28
CA GLY A 158 29.42 -21.02 -13.86
C GLY A 158 29.42 -19.78 -12.96
N VAL A 159 30.17 -18.74 -13.29
CA VAL A 159 30.15 -17.48 -12.55
C VAL A 159 28.87 -16.71 -12.80
N GLU A 160 28.36 -16.72 -14.03
CA GLU A 160 27.05 -16.13 -14.39
C GLU A 160 25.93 -16.84 -13.67
N ASP A 161 25.92 -18.17 -13.65
CA ASP A 161 24.93 -18.99 -12.96
C ASP A 161 24.93 -18.73 -11.45
N LEU A 162 26.14 -18.64 -10.84
CA LEU A 162 26.28 -18.33 -9.42
C LEU A 162 25.71 -16.95 -9.10
N LEU A 163 26.11 -15.93 -9.87
CA LEU A 163 25.69 -14.55 -9.70
C LEU A 163 24.18 -14.42 -9.88
N SER A 164 23.64 -14.96 -10.97
CA SER A 164 22.20 -14.96 -11.24
C SER A 164 21.39 -15.60 -10.12
N ASN A 165 21.84 -16.75 -9.61
CA ASN A 165 21.16 -17.43 -8.50
C ASN A 165 21.20 -16.65 -7.18
N LEU A 166 22.30 -15.98 -6.89
CA LEU A 166 22.45 -15.18 -5.68
C LEU A 166 21.49 -13.99 -5.67
N ILE A 167 21.53 -13.26 -6.74
CA ILE A 167 20.84 -12.00 -6.91
C ILE A 167 19.35 -12.24 -7.06
N SER A 168 18.94 -13.17 -7.95
CA SER A 168 17.54 -13.44 -8.20
C SER A 168 16.79 -13.92 -6.95
N ARG A 169 17.45 -14.65 -6.05
CA ARG A 169 16.81 -15.11 -4.81
C ARG A 169 16.46 -13.98 -3.86
N ALA A 170 17.37 -13.02 -3.63
CA ALA A 170 17.12 -11.89 -2.74
C ALA A 170 16.06 -10.95 -3.34
N GLU A 171 16.24 -10.59 -4.60
CA GLU A 171 15.34 -9.66 -5.31
C GLU A 171 13.92 -10.21 -5.48
N VAL A 172 13.79 -11.46 -5.96
CA VAL A 172 12.48 -12.11 -6.12
C VAL A 172 11.79 -12.23 -4.77
N SER A 173 12.52 -12.57 -3.70
CA SER A 173 11.97 -12.65 -2.36
C SER A 173 11.47 -11.28 -1.88
N GLU A 174 12.25 -10.24 -2.09
CA GLU A 174 11.89 -8.87 -1.68
C GLU A 174 10.66 -8.36 -2.44
N GLN A 175 10.63 -8.51 -3.75
CA GLN A 175 9.48 -8.07 -4.55
C GLN A 175 8.20 -8.86 -4.21
N TYR A 176 8.34 -10.14 -3.92
CA TYR A 176 7.22 -10.95 -3.49
C TYR A 176 6.71 -10.52 -2.11
N ASP A 177 7.61 -10.28 -1.15
CA ASP A 177 7.26 -9.83 0.19
C ASP A 177 6.64 -8.42 0.18
N GLU A 178 7.14 -7.53 -0.67
CA GLU A 178 6.57 -6.20 -0.88
C GLU A 178 5.13 -6.31 -1.41
N TYR A 179 4.89 -7.17 -2.40
CA TYR A 179 3.54 -7.43 -2.91
C TYR A 179 2.62 -8.00 -1.84
N LEU A 180 3.08 -8.98 -1.05
CA LEU A 180 2.31 -9.53 0.07
C LEU A 180 1.92 -8.46 1.08
N ALA A 181 2.87 -7.60 1.46
CA ALA A 181 2.63 -6.52 2.40
C ALA A 181 1.63 -5.48 1.85
N MET A 182 1.79 -5.05 0.58
CA MET A 182 0.84 -4.14 -0.09
C MET A 182 -0.57 -4.73 -0.13
N ARG A 183 -0.70 -6.00 -0.53
CA ARG A 183 -1.98 -6.70 -0.59
C ARG A 183 -2.62 -6.83 0.79
N TYR A 184 -1.82 -7.14 1.82
CA TYR A 184 -2.29 -7.22 3.20
C TYR A 184 -2.81 -5.87 3.71
N ILE A 185 -2.09 -4.77 3.44
CA ILE A 185 -2.51 -3.41 3.83
C ILE A 185 -3.86 -3.07 3.21
N VAL A 186 -4.06 -3.35 1.92
CA VAL A 186 -5.34 -3.12 1.24
C VAL A 186 -6.45 -3.98 1.86
N ALA A 187 -6.21 -5.28 2.05
CA ALA A 187 -7.18 -6.19 2.68
C ALA A 187 -7.53 -5.74 4.10
N ARG A 188 -6.54 -5.26 4.85
CA ARG A 188 -6.72 -4.74 6.21
C ARG A 188 -7.59 -3.48 6.22
N ASN A 189 -7.36 -2.54 5.32
CA ASN A 189 -8.19 -1.35 5.17
C ASN A 189 -9.65 -1.69 4.88
N ILE A 190 -9.89 -2.70 4.04
CA ILE A 190 -11.24 -3.17 3.71
C ILE A 190 -11.95 -3.73 4.95
N VAL A 191 -11.26 -4.57 5.72
CA VAL A 191 -11.80 -5.19 6.94
C VAL A 191 -12.06 -4.17 8.05
N ASP A 192 -11.17 -3.19 8.20
CA ASP A 192 -11.27 -2.16 9.24
C ASP A 192 -12.32 -1.08 8.91
N GLY A 193 -12.94 -1.13 7.70
CA GLY A 193 -13.98 -0.20 7.27
C GLY A 193 -13.43 1.12 6.72
N HIS A 194 -12.18 1.13 6.25
CA HIS A 194 -11.54 2.28 5.61
C HIS A 194 -11.71 2.29 4.08
N ALA A 195 -12.45 1.33 3.55
CA ALA A 195 -12.83 1.24 2.16
C ALA A 195 -14.34 1.42 2.00
N LYS A 196 -14.77 2.08 0.92
CA LYS A 196 -16.19 2.06 0.56
C LYS A 196 -16.52 0.72 -0.08
N ILE A 197 -17.50 0.03 0.46
CA ILE A 197 -17.94 -1.27 -0.07
C ILE A 197 -19.20 -1.08 -0.88
N ASN A 198 -19.13 -1.47 -2.16
CA ASN A 198 -20.30 -1.52 -3.03
C ASN A 198 -20.71 -2.98 -3.25
N HIS A 199 -22.01 -3.25 -3.13
CA HIS A 199 -22.53 -4.56 -3.42
C HIS A 199 -22.61 -4.78 -4.93
N ILE A 200 -22.18 -5.96 -5.39
CA ILE A 200 -22.36 -6.45 -6.76
C ILE A 200 -22.76 -7.91 -6.73
N ASP A 201 -23.52 -8.33 -7.73
CA ASP A 201 -23.78 -9.75 -7.93
C ASP A 201 -22.52 -10.53 -8.36
N VAL A 202 -22.53 -11.83 -8.16
CA VAL A 202 -21.44 -12.70 -8.64
C VAL A 202 -21.24 -12.49 -10.14
N ILE A 203 -20.02 -12.15 -10.54
CA ILE A 203 -19.71 -11.83 -11.94
C ILE A 203 -19.86 -13.06 -12.81
N THR A 204 -20.79 -12.99 -13.74
CA THR A 204 -21.12 -14.00 -14.72
C THR A 204 -20.99 -13.43 -16.14
N LYS A 205 -21.20 -14.27 -17.15
CA LYS A 205 -21.23 -13.79 -18.54
C LYS A 205 -22.43 -12.90 -18.81
N ASP A 206 -23.51 -13.08 -18.08
CA ASP A 206 -24.79 -12.41 -18.34
C ASP A 206 -24.85 -11.01 -17.72
N ASN A 207 -24.19 -10.77 -16.55
CA ASN A 207 -24.19 -9.48 -15.86
C ASN A 207 -22.85 -8.71 -15.96
N ALA A 208 -21.90 -9.18 -16.75
CA ALA A 208 -20.59 -8.56 -16.85
C ALA A 208 -20.63 -7.13 -17.39
N LEU A 209 -21.60 -6.80 -18.23
CA LEU A 209 -21.80 -5.44 -18.75
C LEU A 209 -22.36 -4.51 -17.66
N ASP A 210 -23.34 -4.95 -16.92
CA ASP A 210 -23.97 -4.16 -15.84
C ASP A 210 -22.92 -3.82 -14.76
N VAL A 211 -22.11 -4.80 -14.38
CA VAL A 211 -20.98 -4.57 -13.45
C VAL A 211 -19.95 -3.60 -14.03
N ALA A 212 -19.67 -3.64 -15.33
CA ALA A 212 -18.77 -2.71 -15.98
C ALA A 212 -19.34 -1.28 -16.01
N GLU A 213 -20.66 -1.14 -16.25
CA GLU A 213 -21.37 0.14 -16.22
C GLU A 213 -21.32 0.74 -14.81
N ASP A 214 -21.54 -0.04 -13.75
CA ASP A 214 -21.45 0.40 -12.38
C ASP A 214 -20.05 0.93 -12.02
N ILE A 215 -19.00 0.20 -12.42
CA ILE A 215 -17.61 0.62 -12.19
C ILE A 215 -17.30 1.91 -12.95
N LEU A 216 -17.78 2.05 -14.18
CA LEU A 216 -17.56 3.26 -14.99
C LEU A 216 -18.30 4.45 -14.41
N ALA A 217 -19.54 4.27 -13.94
CA ALA A 217 -20.31 5.32 -13.29
C ALA A 217 -19.59 5.83 -12.03
N ILE A 218 -19.11 4.94 -11.18
CA ILE A 218 -18.31 5.30 -10.00
C ILE A 218 -17.01 6.02 -10.42
N SER A 219 -16.34 5.51 -11.46
CA SER A 219 -15.12 6.15 -11.98
C SER A 219 -15.34 7.57 -12.48
N ASP A 220 -16.52 7.85 -13.07
CA ASP A 220 -16.90 9.20 -13.49
C ASP A 220 -17.28 10.08 -12.29
N ASP A 221 -17.94 9.53 -11.28
CA ASP A 221 -18.29 10.24 -10.04
C ASP A 221 -17.03 10.68 -9.27
N LEU A 222 -15.95 9.91 -9.34
CA LEU A 222 -14.68 10.23 -8.69
C LEU A 222 -13.96 11.47 -9.26
N ASP A 223 -14.32 11.92 -10.46
CA ASP A 223 -13.82 13.18 -11.03
C ASP A 223 -14.43 14.40 -10.32
N PHE A 224 -15.53 14.23 -9.59
CA PHE A 224 -16.17 15.28 -8.78
C PHE A 224 -15.65 15.27 -7.34
N MET A 225 -15.72 16.42 -6.68
CA MET A 225 -15.32 16.52 -5.27
C MET A 225 -16.28 15.75 -4.37
N SER A 226 -15.76 14.79 -3.61
CA SER A 226 -16.51 13.99 -2.64
C SER A 226 -15.69 13.70 -1.40
N ARG A 227 -16.36 13.45 -0.28
CA ARG A 227 -15.79 12.99 0.99
C ARG A 227 -15.90 11.46 1.18
N ASP A 228 -16.68 10.79 0.32
CA ASP A 228 -17.16 9.42 0.55
C ASP A 228 -16.14 8.33 0.24
N TYR A 229 -15.07 8.67 -0.48
CA TYR A 229 -14.18 7.68 -1.07
C TYR A 229 -12.80 7.56 -0.40
N ASN A 230 -12.57 8.34 0.66
CA ASN A 230 -11.33 8.29 1.44
C ASN A 230 -11.60 8.17 2.93
N ALA A 231 -10.70 7.51 3.66
CA ALA A 231 -10.89 7.22 5.09
C ALA A 231 -10.86 8.46 5.98
N ALA A 232 -10.18 9.53 5.55
CA ALA A 232 -10.11 10.80 6.29
C ALA A 232 -11.36 11.66 6.12
N GLY A 233 -12.27 11.35 5.18
CA GLY A 233 -13.45 12.15 4.90
C GLY A 233 -13.15 13.55 4.35
N VAL A 234 -11.98 13.73 3.73
CA VAL A 234 -11.59 15.03 3.12
C VAL A 234 -12.21 15.21 1.76
N LEU A 235 -12.51 16.45 1.41
CA LEU A 235 -13.10 16.81 0.13
C LEU A 235 -12.06 16.77 -0.98
N ARG A 236 -12.08 15.71 -1.81
CA ARG A 236 -11.08 15.45 -2.83
C ARG A 236 -11.68 14.88 -4.11
N THR A 237 -10.99 15.05 -5.25
CA THR A 237 -11.24 14.38 -6.53
C THR A 237 -10.19 13.31 -6.79
N PHE A 238 -10.53 12.32 -7.60
CA PHE A 238 -9.61 11.26 -8.04
C PHE A 238 -9.70 11.12 -9.56
N PRO A 239 -8.86 11.86 -10.32
CA PRO A 239 -8.92 11.83 -11.78
C PRO A 239 -8.58 10.43 -12.32
N LYS A 240 -9.12 10.09 -13.48
CA LYS A 240 -8.97 8.77 -14.12
C LYS A 240 -7.52 8.30 -14.26
N SER A 241 -6.56 9.22 -14.41
CA SER A 241 -5.13 8.91 -14.49
C SER A 241 -4.53 8.37 -13.18
N GLU A 242 -5.17 8.64 -12.04
CA GLU A 242 -4.75 8.19 -10.71
C GLU A 242 -5.52 6.96 -10.23
N GLN A 243 -6.60 6.59 -10.93
CA GLN A 243 -7.43 5.45 -10.58
C GLN A 243 -6.81 4.14 -11.07
N TRP A 244 -6.69 3.18 -10.18
CA TRP A 244 -6.39 1.78 -10.51
C TRP A 244 -7.65 0.95 -10.39
N VAL A 245 -7.96 0.17 -11.43
CA VAL A 245 -9.00 -0.87 -11.39
C VAL A 245 -8.28 -2.22 -11.25
N ILE A 246 -8.45 -2.85 -10.10
CA ILE A 246 -7.72 -4.05 -9.70
C ILE A 246 -8.68 -5.23 -9.67
N MET A 247 -8.42 -6.24 -10.48
CA MET A 247 -9.33 -7.38 -10.65
C MET A 247 -8.63 -8.71 -10.42
N THR A 248 -9.38 -9.70 -9.94
CA THR A 248 -8.92 -11.07 -10.00
C THR A 248 -8.79 -11.54 -11.46
N PRO A 249 -7.89 -12.49 -11.78
CA PRO A 249 -7.73 -12.99 -13.15
C PRO A 249 -9.02 -13.51 -13.76
N ARG A 250 -9.89 -14.12 -12.94
CA ARG A 250 -11.19 -14.63 -13.40
C ARG A 250 -12.16 -13.51 -13.75
N ALA A 251 -12.30 -12.50 -12.87
CA ALA A 251 -13.15 -11.34 -13.14
C ALA A 251 -12.69 -10.60 -14.40
N LYS A 252 -11.38 -10.36 -14.53
CA LYS A 252 -10.79 -9.76 -15.73
C LYS A 252 -11.05 -10.55 -17.00
N ALA A 253 -10.97 -11.89 -16.94
CA ALA A 253 -11.25 -12.73 -18.12
C ALA A 253 -12.72 -12.66 -18.55
N VAL A 254 -13.66 -12.69 -17.61
CA VAL A 254 -15.10 -12.59 -17.90
C VAL A 254 -15.42 -11.20 -18.49
N GLN A 255 -14.90 -10.14 -17.90
CA GLN A 255 -15.07 -8.77 -18.38
C GLN A 255 -14.51 -8.60 -19.82
N ASN A 256 -13.27 -9.03 -20.06
CA ASN A 256 -12.63 -8.89 -21.36
C ASN A 256 -13.34 -9.67 -22.48
N VAL A 257 -13.78 -10.90 -22.20
CA VAL A 257 -14.46 -11.75 -23.20
C VAL A 257 -15.82 -11.16 -23.58
N ASN A 258 -16.61 -10.68 -22.62
CA ASN A 258 -17.94 -10.16 -22.89
C ASN A 258 -17.91 -8.76 -23.51
N VAL A 259 -17.03 -7.89 -23.05
CA VAL A 259 -16.83 -6.57 -23.65
C VAL A 259 -16.27 -6.69 -25.07
N LEU A 260 -15.35 -7.63 -25.35
CA LEU A 260 -14.87 -7.90 -26.70
C LEU A 260 -15.94 -8.52 -27.61
N ALA A 261 -16.78 -9.43 -27.08
CA ALA A 261 -17.85 -10.04 -27.88
C ALA A 261 -18.91 -9.02 -28.33
N ASN A 262 -19.21 -8.03 -27.49
CA ASN A 262 -20.12 -6.94 -27.83
C ASN A 262 -19.44 -5.80 -28.63
N ALA A 263 -18.12 -5.62 -28.52
CA ALA A 263 -17.36 -4.56 -29.21
C ALA A 263 -17.24 -4.77 -30.72
N PHE A 264 -17.65 -5.90 -31.27
CA PHE A 264 -17.81 -6.06 -32.74
C PHE A 264 -18.94 -5.16 -33.30
N ASN A 265 -19.78 -4.59 -32.43
CA ASN A 265 -20.91 -3.73 -32.84
C ASN A 265 -20.96 -2.34 -32.16
N LEU A 266 -20.10 -2.01 -31.20
CA LEU A 266 -20.10 -0.72 -30.50
C LEU A 266 -18.68 -0.20 -30.22
N ASN A 267 -18.50 1.12 -30.24
CA ASN A 267 -17.26 1.82 -29.93
C ASN A 267 -16.62 1.28 -28.65
N LYS A 268 -15.29 1.03 -28.68
CA LYS A 268 -14.48 0.60 -27.56
C LYS A 268 -14.94 1.24 -26.24
N VAL A 269 -15.35 0.39 -25.30
CA VAL A 269 -15.39 0.80 -23.90
C VAL A 269 -13.94 1.05 -23.48
N GLU A 270 -13.53 2.31 -23.42
CA GLU A 270 -12.25 2.67 -22.84
C GLU A 270 -12.40 2.54 -21.31
N TRP A 271 -11.79 1.51 -20.75
CA TRP A 271 -11.65 1.42 -19.32
C TRP A 271 -10.90 2.65 -18.81
N SER A 272 -11.54 3.44 -17.97
CA SER A 272 -10.87 4.51 -17.27
C SER A 272 -9.93 3.91 -16.21
N GLY A 273 -8.71 4.42 -16.18
CA GLY A 273 -7.72 4.02 -15.19
C GLY A 273 -6.77 2.89 -15.63
N VAL A 274 -5.77 2.66 -14.77
CA VAL A 274 -4.74 1.63 -14.99
C VAL A 274 -5.27 0.29 -14.46
N GLN A 275 -5.32 -0.72 -15.33
CA GLN A 275 -5.73 -2.06 -14.93
C GLN A 275 -4.59 -2.82 -14.24
N LYS A 276 -4.82 -3.24 -13.00
CA LYS A 276 -3.92 -4.11 -12.22
C LYS A 276 -4.62 -5.43 -11.89
N ARG A 277 -3.88 -6.37 -11.33
CA ARG A 277 -4.40 -7.69 -10.92
C ARG A 277 -4.01 -8.00 -9.49
N PHE A 278 -4.82 -8.84 -8.85
CA PHE A 278 -4.47 -9.53 -7.61
C PHE A 278 -4.95 -10.99 -7.71
N ASP A 279 -4.25 -11.88 -7.04
CA ASP A 279 -4.60 -13.30 -7.02
C ASP A 279 -5.72 -13.60 -6.00
N ARG A 280 -5.55 -13.10 -4.78
CA ARG A 280 -6.48 -13.24 -3.65
C ARG A 280 -6.18 -12.17 -2.60
N LEU A 281 -7.14 -11.86 -1.73
CA LEU A 281 -6.92 -10.96 -0.59
C LEU A 281 -6.52 -11.72 0.68
N VAL A 282 -7.06 -12.92 0.87
CA VAL A 282 -6.75 -13.77 2.02
C VAL A 282 -5.38 -14.44 1.81
N PRO A 283 -4.41 -14.24 2.71
CA PRO A 283 -3.12 -14.93 2.63
C PRO A 283 -3.25 -16.43 2.87
N THR A 284 -2.36 -17.23 2.27
CA THR A 284 -2.19 -18.64 2.65
C THR A 284 -1.44 -18.76 3.98
N GLU A 285 -1.43 -19.96 4.58
CA GLU A 285 -0.69 -20.20 5.82
C GLU A 285 0.81 -19.88 5.66
N GLU A 286 1.42 -20.27 4.55
CA GLU A 286 2.82 -19.96 4.25
C GLU A 286 3.07 -18.45 4.09
N GLU A 287 2.12 -17.72 3.52
CA GLU A 287 2.18 -16.27 3.41
C GLU A 287 1.99 -15.58 4.76
N TYR A 288 1.12 -16.11 5.64
CA TYR A 288 0.99 -15.64 7.01
C TYR A 288 2.29 -15.81 7.80
N GLU A 289 2.90 -17.01 7.76
CA GLU A 289 4.19 -17.27 8.40
C GLU A 289 5.30 -16.32 7.89
N ARG A 290 5.29 -16.02 6.59
CA ARG A 290 6.23 -15.10 5.96
C ARG A 290 6.01 -13.67 6.42
N MET A 291 4.77 -13.18 6.44
CA MET A 291 4.44 -11.83 6.90
C MET A 291 4.72 -11.61 8.39
N GLU A 292 4.62 -12.64 9.23
CA GLU A 292 5.02 -12.58 10.64
C GLU A 292 6.51 -12.26 10.84
N GLN A 293 7.35 -12.54 9.84
CA GLN A 293 8.78 -12.18 9.85
C GLN A 293 9.03 -10.78 9.27
N LEU A 294 8.10 -10.25 8.45
CA LEU A 294 8.25 -8.94 7.81
C LEU A 294 7.92 -7.80 8.75
N PHE A 295 6.84 -7.94 9.53
CA PHE A 295 6.36 -6.92 10.43
C PHE A 295 6.76 -7.24 11.87
N THR A 296 7.62 -6.41 12.44
CA THR A 296 8.12 -6.60 13.82
C THR A 296 7.12 -6.13 14.86
N ASP A 297 6.23 -5.19 14.51
CA ASP A 297 5.21 -4.65 15.42
C ASP A 297 3.87 -5.36 15.21
N LYS A 298 3.43 -6.10 16.23
CA LYS A 298 2.13 -6.79 16.25
C LYS A 298 0.93 -5.86 16.22
N ASN A 299 1.09 -4.57 16.43
CA ASN A 299 0.03 -3.60 16.26
C ASN A 299 -0.27 -3.34 14.78
N TRP A 300 0.72 -3.51 13.92
CA TRP A 300 0.60 -3.34 12.46
C TRP A 300 0.12 -4.60 11.77
N TYR A 301 0.44 -5.78 12.30
CA TYR A 301 0.13 -7.06 11.71
C TYR A 301 -0.66 -7.96 12.65
N ARG A 302 -1.75 -8.51 12.15
CA ARG A 302 -2.51 -9.61 12.74
C ARG A 302 -3.02 -10.54 11.64
N ARG A 303 -3.25 -11.78 11.96
CA ARG A 303 -3.99 -12.69 11.08
C ARG A 303 -5.44 -12.25 11.00
N PHE A 304 -6.07 -12.46 9.85
CA PHE A 304 -7.50 -12.25 9.70
C PHE A 304 -8.27 -13.32 10.48
N THR A 305 -9.44 -12.96 10.96
CA THR A 305 -10.38 -13.93 11.55
C THR A 305 -11.10 -14.69 10.45
N SER A 306 -11.72 -15.83 10.78
CA SER A 306 -12.51 -16.64 9.85
C SER A 306 -13.60 -15.85 9.13
N ASP A 307 -14.26 -14.92 9.84
CA ASP A 307 -15.33 -14.08 9.27
C ASP A 307 -14.77 -13.06 8.31
N GLU A 308 -13.61 -12.45 8.65
CA GLU A 308 -12.89 -11.52 7.78
C GLU A 308 -12.38 -12.21 6.51
N GLU A 309 -11.84 -13.41 6.62
CA GLU A 309 -11.40 -14.21 5.46
C GLU A 309 -12.58 -14.57 4.55
N THR A 310 -13.71 -14.95 5.15
CA THR A 310 -14.93 -15.25 4.40
C THR A 310 -15.40 -14.02 3.63
N PHE A 311 -15.39 -12.85 4.26
CA PHE A 311 -15.76 -11.60 3.63
C PHE A 311 -14.78 -11.20 2.51
N LEU A 312 -13.47 -11.23 2.77
CA LEU A 312 -12.46 -10.88 1.77
C LEU A 312 -12.53 -11.76 0.52
N ASN A 313 -12.95 -13.03 0.65
CA ASN A 313 -13.15 -13.94 -0.47
C ASN A 313 -14.37 -13.58 -1.37
N THR A 314 -15.24 -12.68 -0.91
CA THR A 314 -16.37 -12.18 -1.72
C THR A 314 -15.95 -11.05 -2.67
N ILE A 315 -14.75 -10.50 -2.50
CA ILE A 315 -14.26 -9.37 -3.27
C ILE A 315 -13.49 -9.85 -4.50
N SER A 316 -13.92 -9.48 -5.67
CA SER A 316 -13.29 -9.83 -6.94
C SER A 316 -12.77 -8.64 -7.74
N ILE A 317 -13.23 -7.44 -7.42
CA ILE A 317 -12.84 -6.17 -8.05
C ILE A 317 -12.63 -5.12 -6.95
N MET A 318 -11.66 -4.25 -7.18
CA MET A 318 -11.38 -3.07 -6.34
C MET A 318 -11.00 -1.88 -7.21
N MET A 319 -11.28 -0.69 -6.74
CA MET A 319 -10.71 0.54 -7.27
C MET A 319 -9.88 1.21 -6.18
N MET A 320 -8.70 1.69 -6.54
CA MET A 320 -7.77 2.32 -5.62
C MET A 320 -7.05 3.46 -6.30
N SER A 321 -6.82 4.56 -5.59
CA SER A 321 -5.92 5.60 -6.10
C SER A 321 -4.47 5.16 -5.96
N LYS A 322 -3.63 5.62 -6.87
CA LYS A 322 -2.20 5.28 -6.88
C LYS A 322 -1.50 5.65 -5.56
N ASP A 323 -1.92 6.73 -4.94
CA ASP A 323 -1.39 7.27 -3.69
C ASP A 323 -2.01 6.66 -2.42
N LYS A 324 -2.93 5.68 -2.55
CA LYS A 324 -3.48 4.97 -1.39
C LYS A 324 -2.42 4.22 -0.60
N LEU A 325 -1.41 3.69 -1.28
CA LEU A 325 -0.30 2.98 -0.65
C LEU A 325 0.90 3.91 -0.46
N MET A 326 1.34 4.04 0.79
CA MET A 326 2.55 4.76 1.20
C MET A 326 3.71 3.78 1.33
N VAL A 327 4.41 3.55 0.22
CA VAL A 327 5.57 2.65 0.16
C VAL A 327 6.81 3.43 -0.20
N LEU A 328 7.74 3.51 0.76
CA LEU A 328 8.99 4.26 0.65
C LEU A 328 10.15 3.38 1.11
N ASP A 329 11.14 3.20 0.26
CA ASP A 329 12.39 2.56 0.64
C ASP A 329 13.25 3.53 1.47
N THR A 330 13.78 3.06 2.61
CA THR A 330 14.62 3.90 3.49
C THR A 330 16.04 3.39 3.59
N VAL A 331 16.25 2.07 3.59
CA VAL A 331 17.56 1.43 3.58
C VAL A 331 17.55 0.29 2.58
N ILE A 332 18.50 0.33 1.65
CA ILE A 332 18.81 -0.77 0.75
C ILE A 332 20.33 -0.97 0.82
N GLU A 333 20.77 -1.88 1.67
CA GLU A 333 22.18 -2.13 1.91
C GLU A 333 22.48 -3.62 1.84
N SER A 334 23.72 -3.93 1.48
CA SER A 334 24.19 -5.30 1.47
C SER A 334 25.51 -5.43 2.22
N GLU A 335 25.59 -6.43 3.06
CA GLU A 335 26.78 -6.79 3.80
C GLU A 335 27.19 -8.22 3.53
N SER A 336 28.46 -8.54 3.76
CA SER A 336 28.96 -9.91 3.66
C SER A 336 29.98 -10.23 4.74
N ALA A 337 29.96 -11.47 5.23
CA ALA A 337 30.99 -11.98 6.12
C ALA A 337 31.35 -13.41 5.77
N ASN A 338 32.64 -13.75 6.03
CA ASN A 338 33.18 -15.09 5.82
C ASN A 338 33.37 -15.77 7.17
N ILE A 339 32.79 -16.95 7.36
CA ILE A 339 32.97 -17.77 8.54
C ILE A 339 33.97 -18.90 8.21
N GLY A 340 35.17 -18.79 8.79
CA GLY A 340 36.26 -19.70 8.49
C GLY A 340 35.97 -21.15 8.89
N GLU A 341 35.29 -21.35 10.00
CA GLU A 341 34.95 -22.67 10.56
C GLU A 341 34.04 -23.49 9.63
N THR A 342 33.02 -22.87 9.07
CA THR A 342 32.06 -23.54 8.19
C THR A 342 32.43 -23.47 6.71
N MET A 343 33.49 -22.75 6.35
CA MET A 343 33.88 -22.47 4.97
C MET A 343 32.74 -21.82 4.15
N MET A 344 31.88 -21.09 4.81
CA MET A 344 30.75 -20.42 4.19
C MET A 344 30.96 -18.93 4.20
N GLN A 345 30.43 -18.28 3.16
CA GLN A 345 30.27 -16.85 3.06
C GLN A 345 28.81 -16.53 3.11
N PHE A 346 28.47 -15.54 3.90
CA PHE A 346 27.10 -15.07 4.06
C PHE A 346 26.96 -13.69 3.45
N PHE A 347 25.85 -13.47 2.74
CA PHE A 347 25.42 -12.17 2.28
C PHE A 347 24.13 -11.83 3.01
N TRP A 348 24.02 -10.58 3.45
CA TRP A 348 22.82 -10.02 4.04
C TRP A 348 22.38 -8.84 3.18
N TYR A 349 21.15 -8.90 2.66
CA TYR A 349 20.52 -7.83 1.92
C TYR A 349 19.47 -7.22 2.84
N HIS A 350 19.74 -6.00 3.32
CA HIS A 350 18.87 -5.26 4.23
C HIS A 350 17.91 -4.39 3.43
N HIS A 351 16.63 -4.52 3.73
CA HIS A 351 15.58 -3.70 3.17
C HIS A 351 14.73 -3.14 4.31
N HIS A 352 14.80 -1.82 4.49
CA HIS A 352 13.93 -1.14 5.43
C HIS A 352 13.01 -0.20 4.65
N LYS A 353 11.72 -0.20 5.00
CA LYS A 353 10.69 0.53 4.30
C LYS A 353 9.64 1.10 5.24
N ILE A 354 9.00 2.16 4.79
CA ILE A 354 7.69 2.56 5.26
C ILE A 354 6.68 1.80 4.41
N MET A 355 5.83 1.00 5.05
CA MET A 355 4.76 0.22 4.42
C MET A 355 3.46 0.54 5.12
N SER A 356 2.74 1.54 4.65
CA SER A 356 1.47 1.98 5.23
C SER A 356 0.49 2.41 4.15
N ASP A 357 -0.67 2.89 4.55
CA ASP A 357 -1.68 3.46 3.67
C ASP A 357 -1.88 4.95 3.94
N SER A 358 -2.30 5.66 2.91
CA SER A 358 -2.75 7.04 3.04
C SER A 358 -4.22 7.07 3.42
N PRO A 359 -4.62 7.79 4.48
CA PRO A 359 -6.02 8.00 4.81
C PRO A 359 -6.74 8.89 3.77
N PHE A 360 -5.97 9.65 2.99
CA PHE A 360 -6.48 10.55 1.95
C PHE A 360 -6.68 9.86 0.60
N GLY A 361 -6.09 8.69 0.41
CA GLY A 361 -6.21 7.88 -0.79
C GLY A 361 -7.54 7.15 -0.88
N MET A 362 -8.05 6.97 -2.10
CA MET A 362 -9.30 6.26 -2.38
C MET A 362 -9.11 4.75 -2.29
N LEU A 363 -10.08 4.07 -1.69
CA LEU A 363 -10.23 2.61 -1.77
C LEU A 363 -11.72 2.24 -1.82
N ILE A 364 -12.12 1.57 -2.89
CA ILE A 364 -13.46 1.05 -3.11
C ILE A 364 -13.34 -0.44 -3.38
N ALA A 365 -14.12 -1.27 -2.69
CA ALA A 365 -14.18 -2.70 -2.95
C ALA A 365 -15.59 -3.12 -3.39
N PHE A 366 -15.66 -4.03 -4.36
CA PHE A 366 -16.90 -4.58 -4.86
C PHE A 366 -17.07 -5.99 -4.30
N SER A 367 -18.08 -6.15 -3.44
CA SER A 367 -18.35 -7.39 -2.69
C SER A 367 -19.67 -8.02 -3.12
N THR A 368 -19.70 -9.32 -3.15
CA THR A 368 -20.96 -10.09 -3.32
C THR A 368 -21.70 -10.30 -1.99
N ALA A 369 -21.12 -9.88 -0.86
CA ALA A 369 -21.79 -9.92 0.43
C ALA A 369 -22.62 -8.65 0.64
N GLU A 370 -23.79 -8.81 1.27
CA GLU A 370 -24.60 -7.67 1.70
C GLU A 370 -24.03 -7.06 2.98
N MET A 371 -23.96 -5.73 3.00
CA MET A 371 -23.50 -4.96 4.17
C MET A 371 -24.69 -4.61 5.06
N THR A 372 -24.74 -5.13 6.28
CA THR A 372 -25.82 -4.88 7.22
C THR A 372 -25.29 -4.26 8.52
N VAL A 373 -25.94 -3.18 8.96
CA VAL A 373 -25.72 -2.61 10.30
C VAL A 373 -26.63 -3.33 11.29
N THR A 374 -26.04 -3.84 12.38
CA THR A 374 -26.80 -4.54 13.41
C THR A 374 -27.19 -3.60 14.54
N ALA A 375 -26.32 -2.69 14.95
CA ALA A 375 -26.59 -1.74 16.02
C ALA A 375 -25.66 -0.52 15.99
N VAL A 376 -26.15 0.58 16.56
CA VAL A 376 -25.34 1.75 16.94
C VAL A 376 -25.41 1.88 18.45
N THR A 377 -24.30 2.16 19.10
CA THR A 377 -24.22 2.49 20.53
C THR A 377 -23.58 3.85 20.73
N ILE A 378 -24.05 4.61 21.73
CA ILE A 378 -23.49 5.93 22.07
C ILE A 378 -22.92 5.87 23.48
N ASN A 379 -21.78 6.48 23.69
CA ASN A 379 -21.17 6.67 24.99
C ASN A 379 -20.77 8.16 25.18
N PRO A 380 -21.19 8.84 26.27
CA PRO A 380 -22.12 8.37 27.30
C PRO A 380 -23.56 8.22 26.77
N ALA A 381 -24.31 7.25 27.32
CA ALA A 381 -25.71 7.03 26.94
C ALA A 381 -26.64 8.14 27.48
N SER A 382 -26.23 8.88 28.50
CA SER A 382 -26.89 10.06 29.03
C SER A 382 -25.90 10.96 29.77
N VAL A 383 -26.18 12.26 29.73
CA VAL A 383 -25.49 13.27 30.55
C VAL A 383 -26.54 13.94 31.43
N THR A 384 -26.39 13.83 32.76
CA THR A 384 -27.27 14.49 33.70
C THR A 384 -26.63 15.74 34.25
N GLN A 385 -27.41 16.79 34.45
CA GLN A 385 -26.91 18.08 34.94
C GLN A 385 -25.86 18.73 34.10
N TYR A 386 -26.14 18.90 32.82
CA TYR A 386 -25.21 19.62 31.92
C TYR A 386 -25.07 21.11 32.34
N LYS A 387 -23.90 21.66 32.02
CA LYS A 387 -23.60 23.08 32.29
C LYS A 387 -23.57 23.86 31.02
N LYS A 388 -24.18 25.05 31.04
CA LYS A 388 -24.17 26.03 29.96
C LYS A 388 -22.73 26.53 29.69
N GLY A 389 -22.40 26.77 28.43
CA GLY A 389 -21.07 27.21 28.01
C GLY A 389 -19.99 26.13 28.07
N GLN A 390 -20.36 24.86 28.19
CA GLN A 390 -19.44 23.73 28.20
C GLN A 390 -19.67 22.78 27.03
N SER A 391 -18.64 21.98 26.75
CA SER A 391 -18.67 20.94 25.72
C SER A 391 -18.66 19.55 26.34
N TYR A 392 -19.33 18.60 25.68
CA TYR A 392 -19.42 17.20 26.07
C TYR A 392 -19.08 16.30 24.90
N GLN A 393 -18.11 15.41 25.08
CA GLN A 393 -17.70 14.48 24.04
C GLN A 393 -18.57 13.24 24.04
N PHE A 394 -19.17 12.94 22.90
CA PHE A 394 -19.86 11.67 22.61
C PHE A 394 -19.02 10.85 21.66
N THR A 395 -19.09 9.54 21.81
CA THR A 395 -18.51 8.56 20.90
C THR A 395 -19.60 7.59 20.46
N ALA A 396 -19.59 7.18 19.21
CA ALA A 396 -20.48 6.15 18.70
C ALA A 396 -19.69 4.93 18.24
N THR A 397 -20.29 3.76 18.38
CA THR A 397 -19.75 2.52 17.83
C THR A 397 -20.83 1.84 17.01
N VAL A 398 -20.52 1.60 15.73
CA VAL A 398 -21.37 0.89 14.78
C VAL A 398 -20.94 -0.57 14.73
N THR A 399 -21.87 -1.49 14.87
CA THR A 399 -21.65 -2.94 14.75
C THR A 399 -22.48 -3.51 13.62
N GLY A 400 -21.94 -4.47 12.90
CA GLY A 400 -22.59 -5.11 11.75
C GLY A 400 -21.66 -6.06 11.01
N SER A 401 -21.88 -6.27 9.72
CA SER A 401 -21.04 -7.09 8.85
C SER A 401 -19.57 -6.61 8.86
N VAL A 402 -18.65 -7.49 8.53
CA VAL A 402 -17.24 -7.13 8.34
C VAL A 402 -17.13 -6.11 7.21
N GLY A 403 -16.30 -5.09 7.38
CA GLY A 403 -16.04 -4.07 6.35
C GLY A 403 -17.08 -2.95 6.26
N ILE A 404 -18.11 -2.91 7.12
CA ILE A 404 -19.07 -1.80 7.11
C ILE A 404 -18.38 -0.47 7.42
N ASP A 405 -18.92 0.60 6.86
CA ASP A 405 -18.60 1.96 7.30
C ASP A 405 -19.04 2.16 8.75
N LYS A 406 -18.09 2.42 9.64
CA LYS A 406 -18.32 2.63 11.08
C LYS A 406 -18.52 4.09 11.44
N SER A 407 -18.51 4.99 10.46
CA SER A 407 -18.75 6.40 10.69
C SER A 407 -20.23 6.68 10.98
N VAL A 408 -20.49 7.78 11.67
CA VAL A 408 -21.82 8.22 12.03
C VAL A 408 -22.00 9.69 11.70
N THR A 409 -23.24 10.05 11.36
CA THR A 409 -23.68 11.45 11.31
C THR A 409 -24.31 11.78 12.67
N TRP A 410 -23.86 12.90 13.26
CA TRP A 410 -24.37 13.38 14.53
C TRP A 410 -25.45 14.43 14.30
N GLU A 411 -26.53 14.28 15.05
CA GLU A 411 -27.67 15.19 15.06
C GLU A 411 -28.04 15.56 16.48
N ILE A 412 -28.59 16.76 16.68
CA ILE A 412 -29.21 17.15 17.93
C ILE A 412 -30.66 17.56 17.71
N SER A 413 -31.46 17.46 18.73
CA SER A 413 -32.83 17.95 18.73
C SER A 413 -33.28 18.31 20.14
N GLY A 414 -34.24 19.25 20.22
CA GLY A 414 -34.77 19.72 21.48
C GLY A 414 -34.00 20.88 22.10
N GLU A 415 -32.99 21.40 21.43
CA GLU A 415 -32.31 22.64 21.79
C GLU A 415 -33.21 23.86 21.57
N ASN A 416 -33.04 24.89 22.39
CA ASN A 416 -33.74 26.16 22.29
C ASN A 416 -32.85 27.30 21.76
N SER A 417 -31.50 27.13 21.91
CA SER A 417 -30.55 28.10 21.38
C SER A 417 -29.97 27.62 20.05
N PRO A 418 -29.96 28.46 18.98
CA PRO A 418 -29.31 28.09 17.71
C PRO A 418 -27.80 28.04 17.78
N ASN A 419 -27.19 28.47 18.92
CA ASN A 419 -25.75 28.39 19.16
C ASN A 419 -25.33 27.10 19.85
N THR A 420 -26.29 26.24 20.22
CA THR A 420 -26.04 24.88 20.70
C THR A 420 -25.90 23.94 19.50
N TYR A 421 -24.78 23.23 19.36
CA TYR A 421 -24.52 22.38 18.20
C TYR A 421 -23.66 21.16 18.58
N ILE A 422 -23.69 20.14 17.77
CA ILE A 422 -22.76 19.02 17.79
C ILE A 422 -21.93 19.02 16.52
N ASN A 423 -20.62 18.82 16.64
CA ASN A 423 -19.76 18.75 15.47
C ASN A 423 -19.63 17.30 14.93
N GLU A 424 -18.98 17.14 13.79
CA GLU A 424 -18.73 15.85 13.12
C GLU A 424 -18.00 14.84 14.01
N ASN A 425 -17.22 15.30 14.99
CA ASN A 425 -16.46 14.46 15.93
C ASN A 425 -17.27 14.09 17.19
N GLY A 426 -18.54 14.45 17.24
CA GLY A 426 -19.41 14.15 18.40
C GLY A 426 -19.18 15.06 19.62
N LEU A 427 -18.53 16.22 19.42
CA LEU A 427 -18.38 17.21 20.50
C LEU A 427 -19.62 18.12 20.51
N LEU A 428 -20.48 17.92 21.50
CA LEU A 428 -21.65 18.76 21.76
C LEU A 428 -21.23 20.02 22.52
N TYR A 429 -21.46 21.19 21.96
CA TYR A 429 -21.34 22.48 22.65
C TYR A 429 -22.72 22.97 23.12
N ILE A 430 -22.83 23.33 24.38
CA ILE A 430 -24.03 23.90 24.99
C ILE A 430 -23.88 25.40 25.11
N ALA A 431 -24.70 26.16 24.44
CA ALA A 431 -24.64 27.61 24.48
C ALA A 431 -24.96 28.20 25.88
N PRO A 432 -24.40 29.36 26.24
CA PRO A 432 -24.72 30.01 27.54
C PRO A 432 -26.18 30.41 27.70
N ASP A 433 -26.86 30.66 26.58
CA ASP A 433 -28.29 31.04 26.50
C ASP A 433 -29.24 29.84 26.34
N GLU A 434 -28.69 28.61 26.33
CA GLU A 434 -29.49 27.39 26.25
C GLU A 434 -30.38 27.24 27.51
N ASN A 435 -31.66 26.91 27.31
CA ASN A 435 -32.63 26.72 28.40
C ASN A 435 -33.53 25.50 28.19
N ALA A 436 -33.20 24.62 27.24
CA ALA A 436 -33.89 23.37 27.04
C ALA A 436 -33.73 22.45 28.28
N ALA A 437 -34.80 21.89 28.72
CA ALA A 437 -34.76 20.93 29.86
C ALA A 437 -33.99 19.63 29.48
N THR A 438 -34.09 19.25 28.20
CA THR A 438 -33.42 18.06 27.68
C THR A 438 -33.07 18.28 26.24
N ILE A 439 -31.83 17.95 25.85
CA ILE A 439 -31.34 17.89 24.47
C ILE A 439 -31.13 16.44 24.14
N THR A 440 -31.54 16.01 22.96
CA THR A 440 -31.33 14.66 22.46
C THR A 440 -30.19 14.68 21.45
N VAL A 441 -29.14 13.93 21.71
CA VAL A 441 -28.05 13.64 20.77
C VAL A 441 -28.38 12.34 20.04
N ARG A 442 -28.28 12.33 18.72
CA ARG A 442 -28.53 11.16 17.87
C ARG A 442 -27.33 10.89 17.01
N ALA A 443 -26.88 9.62 16.97
CA ALA A 443 -25.88 9.13 16.03
C ALA A 443 -26.56 8.19 15.04
N VAL A 444 -26.40 8.46 13.75
CA VAL A 444 -26.95 7.69 12.63
C VAL A 444 -25.79 7.01 11.91
N ALA A 445 -25.86 5.71 11.68
CA ALA A 445 -24.84 5.00 10.90
C ALA A 445 -24.86 5.46 9.43
N ASN A 446 -23.71 5.83 8.90
CA ASN A 446 -23.62 6.31 7.51
C ASN A 446 -23.79 5.16 6.50
N GLN A 447 -23.47 3.91 6.90
CA GLN A 447 -23.61 2.74 6.03
C GLN A 447 -25.04 2.54 5.50
N ASP A 448 -26.06 2.74 6.31
CA ASP A 448 -27.47 2.51 5.93
C ASP A 448 -28.36 3.77 6.05
N GLY A 449 -27.85 4.83 6.65
CA GLY A 449 -28.57 6.09 6.85
C GLY A 449 -29.81 5.98 7.75
N THR A 450 -30.06 4.83 8.37
CA THR A 450 -31.31 4.54 9.10
C THR A 450 -31.07 4.04 10.52
N THR A 451 -30.13 3.15 10.75
CA THR A 451 -29.84 2.62 12.08
C THR A 451 -29.20 3.69 12.95
N ALA A 452 -29.86 4.00 14.03
CA ALA A 452 -29.47 5.10 14.89
C ALA A 452 -29.63 4.78 16.37
N LYS A 453 -28.93 5.55 17.21
CA LYS A 453 -29.07 5.54 18.67
C LYS A 453 -29.16 6.97 19.19
N THR A 454 -29.85 7.14 20.29
CA THR A 454 -30.00 8.45 20.96
C THR A 454 -29.40 8.41 22.36
N ALA A 455 -28.88 9.55 22.79
CA ALA A 455 -28.48 9.84 24.17
C ALA A 455 -29.17 11.10 24.66
N SER A 456 -29.52 11.15 25.93
CA SER A 456 -30.20 12.31 26.52
C SER A 456 -29.24 13.16 27.35
N VAL A 457 -29.35 14.47 27.19
CA VAL A 457 -28.56 15.48 27.91
C VAL A 457 -29.55 16.38 28.66
N THR A 458 -29.59 16.27 29.99
CA THR A 458 -30.56 16.99 30.85
C THR A 458 -29.92 18.19 31.53
N LEU A 459 -30.63 19.31 31.57
CA LEU A 459 -30.22 20.53 32.26
C LEU A 459 -30.19 20.29 33.75
N ALA A 460 -29.21 20.91 34.45
CA ALA A 460 -29.05 20.86 35.92
C ALA A 460 -30.17 21.61 36.63
#